data_e12e883d114ccbe52621d2a7701afb87
#
_entry.id   e12e883d114ccbe52621d2a7701afb87
#
_cell.length_a   1.000
_cell.length_b   1.000
_cell.length_c   1.000
_cell.angle_alpha   90.00
_cell.angle_beta   90.00
_cell.angle_gamma   90.00
#
_symmetry.space_group_name_H-M   'P 1'
#
loop_
_entity.id
_entity.type
_entity.pdbx_description
1 polymer ?
#
loop_
_entity_poly.entity_id
_entity_poly.type
_entity_poly.pdbx_seq_one_letter_code
_entity_poly.pdbx_strand_id
1 'polypeptide(L)'
;MFVETGGIERIEPEGVRMKDGTLHELDVLVLATGFQAGMFIRPATVAGRSGVLLDDVWSVRPTAHYALSLPDFPNFFFAVGPNGLVL
;
A
#
# COMPACT_ATOMS: atom_id res chain seq x y z
N MET A 1 18.73 -18.76 -12.84
CA MET A 1 17.68 -17.90 -12.28
C MET A 1 16.85 -17.39 -13.45
N PHE A 2 15.58 -17.72 -13.48
CA PHE A 2 14.66 -17.18 -14.49
C PHE A 2 14.03 -15.91 -13.94
N VAL A 3 14.05 -14.85 -14.72
CA VAL A 3 13.33 -13.60 -14.41
C VAL A 3 12.29 -13.42 -15.50
N GLU A 4 11.03 -13.51 -15.12
CA GLU A 4 9.91 -13.28 -16.01
C GLU A 4 9.36 -11.87 -15.76
N THR A 5 9.36 -11.05 -16.80
CA THR A 5 8.90 -9.66 -16.74
C THR A 5 7.52 -9.48 -17.39
N GLY A 6 6.96 -10.55 -17.93
CA GLY A 6 5.62 -10.57 -18.51
C GLY A 6 4.53 -10.41 -17.44
N GLY A 7 3.38 -9.90 -17.85
CA GLY A 7 2.24 -9.79 -16.94
C GLY A 7 1.60 -11.14 -16.65
N ILE A 8 1.32 -11.40 -15.37
CA ILE A 8 0.50 -12.54 -14.93
C ILE A 8 -0.94 -12.31 -15.39
N GLU A 9 -1.57 -13.34 -15.99
CA GLU A 9 -2.98 -13.33 -16.31
C GLU A 9 -3.81 -13.84 -15.13
N ARG A 10 -3.45 -15.06 -14.63
CA ARG A 10 -4.13 -15.70 -13.52
C ARG A 10 -3.26 -16.78 -12.87
N ILE A 11 -3.66 -17.19 -11.66
CA ILE A 11 -3.11 -18.36 -10.98
C ILE A 11 -4.05 -19.55 -11.24
N GLU A 12 -3.47 -20.67 -11.61
CA GLU A 12 -4.16 -21.95 -11.85
C GLU A 12 -3.66 -23.00 -10.86
N PRO A 13 -4.36 -24.12 -10.67
CA PRO A 13 -3.92 -25.17 -9.75
C PRO A 13 -2.52 -25.73 -10.08
N GLU A 14 -2.16 -25.73 -11.35
CA GLU A 14 -0.89 -26.24 -11.85
C GLU A 14 0.23 -25.18 -11.82
N GLY A 15 -0.08 -23.89 -11.67
CA GLY A 15 0.93 -22.84 -11.70
C GLY A 15 0.43 -21.44 -12.04
N VAL A 16 1.25 -20.68 -12.74
CA VAL A 16 0.96 -19.30 -13.12
C VAL A 16 0.81 -19.18 -14.64
N ARG A 17 -0.33 -18.67 -15.10
CA ARG A 17 -0.60 -18.36 -16.50
C ARG A 17 -0.20 -16.94 -16.80
N MET A 18 0.66 -16.77 -17.79
CA MET A 18 1.09 -15.47 -18.29
C MET A 18 0.13 -14.94 -19.37
N LYS A 19 0.15 -13.63 -19.61
CA LYS A 19 -0.70 -12.98 -20.64
C LYS A 19 -0.38 -13.40 -22.06
N ASP A 20 0.80 -13.94 -22.31
CA ASP A 20 1.20 -14.52 -23.61
C ASP A 20 0.69 -15.95 -23.80
N GLY A 21 -0.01 -16.50 -22.82
CA GLY A 21 -0.54 -17.86 -22.80
C GLY A 21 0.39 -18.91 -22.20
N THR A 22 1.63 -18.56 -21.84
CA THR A 22 2.60 -19.49 -21.24
C THR A 22 2.13 -19.91 -19.84
N LEU A 23 2.16 -21.22 -19.54
CA LEU A 23 1.96 -21.75 -18.19
C LEU A 23 3.31 -22.09 -17.57
N HIS A 24 3.62 -21.44 -16.45
CA HIS A 24 4.74 -21.83 -15.58
C HIS A 24 4.22 -22.77 -14.50
N GLU A 25 4.47 -24.05 -14.66
CA GLU A 25 4.11 -25.07 -13.67
C GLU A 25 4.96 -24.91 -12.40
N LEU A 26 4.32 -24.92 -11.23
CA LEU A 26 4.95 -24.67 -9.93
C LEU A 26 4.38 -25.61 -8.87
N ASP A 27 5.24 -26.11 -8.00
CA ASP A 27 4.84 -26.79 -6.78
C ASP A 27 4.53 -25.82 -5.64
N VAL A 28 5.20 -24.67 -5.62
CA VAL A 28 5.06 -23.65 -4.58
C VAL A 28 5.10 -22.26 -5.20
N LEU A 29 4.12 -21.43 -4.85
CA LEU A 29 4.07 -20.02 -5.21
C LEU A 29 4.24 -19.15 -3.95
N VAL A 30 5.29 -18.33 -3.91
CA VAL A 30 5.53 -17.38 -2.83
C VAL A 30 5.04 -16.00 -3.26
N LEU A 31 4.05 -15.47 -2.55
CA LEU A 31 3.52 -14.12 -2.77
C LEU A 31 4.34 -13.10 -1.95
N ALA A 32 5.27 -12.43 -2.62
CA ALA A 32 6.10 -11.37 -2.05
C ALA A 32 5.74 -10.02 -2.69
N THR A 33 4.47 -9.67 -2.65
CA THR A 33 3.87 -8.54 -3.38
C THR A 33 4.12 -7.18 -2.74
N GLY A 34 4.80 -7.15 -1.57
CA GLY A 34 5.11 -5.91 -0.84
C GLY A 34 3.93 -5.37 -0.05
N PHE A 35 4.14 -4.23 0.57
CA PHE A 35 3.13 -3.50 1.34
C PHE A 35 2.41 -2.45 0.47
N GLN A 36 1.21 -2.07 0.89
CA GLN A 36 0.52 -0.91 0.34
C GLN A 36 1.10 0.37 0.96
N ALA A 37 2.22 0.84 0.43
CA ALA A 37 2.99 1.94 1.00
C ALA A 37 2.18 3.25 1.18
N GLY A 38 1.11 3.44 0.40
CA GLY A 38 0.22 4.60 0.54
C GLY A 38 -0.87 4.47 1.62
N MET A 39 -0.96 3.31 2.28
CA MET A 39 -1.97 3.03 3.32
C MET A 39 -1.42 3.36 4.72
N PHE A 40 -1.04 4.61 4.92
CA PHE A 40 -0.54 5.07 6.21
C PHE A 40 -1.53 4.77 7.34
N ILE A 41 -1.04 4.14 8.42
CA ILE A 41 -1.76 3.87 9.68
C ILE A 41 -2.89 2.83 9.59
N ARG A 42 -3.48 2.63 8.43
CA ARG A 42 -4.56 1.66 8.28
C ARG A 42 -4.15 0.23 8.68
N PRO A 43 -5.05 -0.51 9.34
CA PRO A 43 -6.50 -0.27 9.48
C PRO A 43 -6.90 0.54 10.73
N ALA A 44 -5.99 1.21 11.42
CA ALA A 44 -6.34 1.97 12.62
C ALA A 44 -7.20 3.20 12.29
N THR A 45 -8.23 3.43 13.11
CA THR A 45 -9.04 4.65 13.05
C THR A 45 -8.42 5.71 13.96
N VAL A 46 -8.15 6.89 13.42
CA VAL A 46 -7.61 8.03 14.16
C VAL A 46 -8.62 9.17 14.13
N ALA A 47 -9.05 9.61 15.31
CA ALA A 47 -9.93 10.77 15.47
C ALA A 47 -9.13 11.95 16.04
N GLY A 48 -9.25 13.08 15.41
CA GLY A 48 -8.66 14.34 15.82
C GLY A 48 -9.59 15.19 16.67
N ARG A 49 -9.28 16.50 16.73
CA ARG A 49 -10.11 17.47 17.46
C ARG A 49 -11.51 17.50 16.91
N SER A 50 -12.51 17.60 17.80
CA SER A 50 -13.94 17.65 17.43
C SER A 50 -14.46 16.43 16.67
N GLY A 51 -13.76 15.28 16.77
CA GLY A 51 -14.19 14.03 16.15
C GLY A 51 -13.89 13.90 14.65
N VAL A 52 -13.07 14.78 14.09
CA VAL A 52 -12.62 14.68 12.68
C VAL A 52 -11.85 13.39 12.49
N LEU A 53 -12.24 12.58 11.53
CA LEU A 53 -11.55 11.33 11.23
C LEU A 53 -10.42 11.56 10.22
N LEU A 54 -9.28 10.90 10.44
CA LEU A 54 -8.14 10.98 9.53
C LEU A 54 -8.48 10.46 8.13
N ASP A 55 -9.33 9.45 8.04
CA ASP A 55 -9.80 8.91 6.76
C ASP A 55 -10.61 9.92 5.95
N ASP A 56 -11.39 10.78 6.63
CA ASP A 56 -12.15 11.84 5.95
C ASP A 56 -11.21 12.92 5.41
N VAL A 57 -10.22 13.33 6.22
CA VAL A 57 -9.19 14.30 5.80
C VAL A 57 -8.37 13.77 4.62
N TRP A 58 -8.12 12.47 4.60
CA TRP A 58 -7.36 11.80 3.55
C TRP A 58 -8.22 11.16 2.45
N SER A 59 -9.49 11.55 2.33
CA SER A 59 -10.43 10.96 1.36
C SER A 59 -9.96 11.05 -0.10
N VAL A 60 -9.20 12.09 -0.46
CA VAL A 60 -8.62 12.26 -1.80
C VAL A 60 -7.22 11.65 -1.87
N ARG A 61 -6.35 12.06 -0.96
CA ARG A 61 -4.98 11.52 -0.83
C ARG A 61 -4.42 11.79 0.56
N PRO A 62 -3.56 10.92 1.08
CA PRO A 62 -2.80 11.20 2.28
C PRO A 62 -1.89 12.43 2.10
N THR A 63 -1.94 13.35 3.06
CA THR A 63 -1.07 14.54 3.13
C THR A 63 -0.66 14.80 4.56
N ALA A 64 0.52 15.37 4.78
CA ALA A 64 0.97 15.85 6.08
C ALA A 64 1.88 17.06 5.91
N HIS A 65 1.85 17.98 6.88
CA HIS A 65 2.75 19.12 6.92
C HIS A 65 4.17 18.64 7.27
N TYR A 66 5.11 18.84 6.37
CA TYR A 66 6.48 18.33 6.45
C TYR A 66 6.58 16.81 6.78
N ALA A 67 5.58 16.03 6.36
CA ALA A 67 5.46 14.61 6.69
C ALA A 67 5.39 14.30 8.19
N LEU A 68 5.13 15.26 9.03
CA LEU A 68 5.19 15.15 10.49
C LEU A 68 3.85 15.34 11.18
N SER A 69 3.00 16.25 10.72
CA SER A 69 1.80 16.65 11.45
C SER A 69 0.63 16.98 10.55
N LEU A 70 -0.55 17.07 11.14
CA LEU A 70 -1.80 17.42 10.47
C LEU A 70 -2.58 18.48 11.27
N PRO A 71 -3.28 19.40 10.60
CA PRO A 71 -4.30 20.22 11.25
C PRO A 71 -5.33 19.34 11.95
N ASP A 72 -5.86 19.80 13.06
CA ASP A 72 -6.87 19.11 13.90
C ASP A 72 -6.41 17.83 14.62
N PHE A 73 -5.12 17.45 14.48
CA PHE A 73 -4.49 16.33 15.18
C PHE A 73 -3.26 16.81 16.00
N PRO A 74 -3.46 17.67 17.03
CA PRO A 74 -2.36 18.44 17.64
C PRO A 74 -1.35 17.63 18.41
N ASN A 75 -1.67 16.39 18.78
CA ASN A 75 -0.82 15.47 19.53
C ASN A 75 -0.49 14.19 18.76
N PHE A 76 -0.70 14.22 17.45
CA PHE A 76 -0.44 13.09 16.56
C PHE A 76 0.64 13.46 15.54
N PHE A 77 1.74 12.71 15.56
CA PHE A 77 2.90 12.96 14.72
C PHE A 77 3.32 11.71 13.99
N PHE A 78 3.85 11.90 12.78
CA PHE A 78 4.45 10.84 11.98
C PHE A 78 5.97 10.89 12.09
N ALA A 79 6.61 9.73 12.18
CA ALA A 79 8.06 9.64 12.03
C ALA A 79 8.47 9.76 10.55
N VAL A 80 7.67 9.15 9.66
CA VAL A 80 7.76 9.28 8.19
C VAL A 80 6.33 9.22 7.67
N GLY A 81 5.73 10.38 7.51
CA GLY A 81 4.35 10.50 7.02
C GLY A 81 4.26 10.79 5.52
N PRO A 82 3.03 11.01 5.03
CA PRO A 82 2.79 11.43 3.66
C PRO A 82 3.62 12.67 3.30
N ASN A 83 4.10 12.74 2.06
CA ASN A 83 4.96 13.79 1.51
C ASN A 83 6.40 13.81 2.08
N GLY A 84 6.80 12.83 2.88
CA GLY A 84 8.14 12.78 3.50
C GLY A 84 9.13 11.88 2.78
N LEU A 85 8.68 10.94 2.02
CA LEU A 85 9.52 10.08 1.19
C LEU A 85 9.15 10.27 -0.28
N VAL A 86 10.13 10.65 -1.06
CA VAL A 86 10.05 10.50 -2.52
C VAL A 86 10.57 9.09 -2.81
N LEU A 87 9.65 8.18 -3.07
CA LEU A 87 9.96 6.85 -3.60
C LEU A 87 10.07 6.92 -5.12
#